data_135117fc094028ee45d30c045d039567
#
_entry.id   135117fc094028ee45d30c045d039567
#
_cell.length_a   1.000
_cell.length_b   1.000
_cell.length_c   1.000
_cell.angle_alpha   90.00
_cell.angle_beta   90.00
_cell.angle_gamma   90.00
#
_symmetry.space_group_name_H-M   'P 1'
#
loop_
_entity.id
_entity.type
_entity.pdbx_description
1 polymer ?
#
loop_
_entity_poly.entity_id
_entity_poly.type
_entity_poly.pdbx_seq_one_letter_code
_entity_poly.pdbx_strand_id
1 'polypeptide(L)'
;MADRRRVATVAAVLLLVALAAALLVQSGLLYTVFPPDPDGYERVTVTAYDANGTRLATVDVRVADTRAKRWVGLSDTADLAMGEGMLFVHPGGGEHGYVMRNMSVPLDIVFVDASERVTTIHHASVPENGDDRTYAGRGKWVLEVPRGWANRTGLDAGDRVAVPPAANDTRG
;
A
#
# COMPACT_ATOMS: atom_id res chain seq x y z
N MET A 1 -30.75 33.73 -28.96
CA MET A 1 -30.10 33.95 -27.67
C MET A 1 -30.34 32.84 -26.65
N ALA A 2 -31.54 32.24 -26.59
CA ALA A 2 -31.86 31.19 -25.65
C ALA A 2 -31.02 29.88 -25.81
N ASP A 3 -30.63 29.56 -27.03
CA ASP A 3 -29.89 28.31 -27.35
C ASP A 3 -28.43 28.36 -26.85
N ARG A 4 -27.76 29.48 -27.00
CA ARG A 4 -26.38 29.66 -26.48
C ARG A 4 -26.33 29.57 -24.95
N ARG A 5 -27.35 30.07 -24.23
CA ARG A 5 -27.42 29.96 -22.77
C ARG A 5 -27.63 28.51 -22.32
N ARG A 6 -28.51 27.76 -23.01
CA ARG A 6 -28.73 26.34 -22.73
C ARG A 6 -27.46 25.52 -22.97
N VAL A 7 -26.76 25.73 -24.08
CA VAL A 7 -25.47 25.07 -24.35
C VAL A 7 -24.42 25.40 -23.30
N ALA A 8 -24.31 26.67 -22.92
CA ALA A 8 -23.38 27.07 -21.86
C ALA A 8 -23.72 26.43 -20.49
N THR A 9 -25.01 26.35 -20.14
CA THR A 9 -25.44 25.71 -18.91
C THR A 9 -25.14 24.21 -18.90
N VAL A 10 -25.42 23.51 -19.99
CA VAL A 10 -25.13 22.07 -20.14
C VAL A 10 -23.61 21.82 -20.04
N ALA A 11 -22.82 22.63 -20.73
CA ALA A 11 -21.35 22.53 -20.66
C ALA A 11 -20.80 22.76 -19.24
N ALA A 12 -21.36 23.73 -18.52
CA ALA A 12 -20.97 24.01 -17.14
C ALA A 12 -21.35 22.86 -16.19
N VAL A 13 -22.53 22.26 -16.36
CA VAL A 13 -22.97 21.10 -15.57
C VAL A 13 -22.08 19.89 -15.85
N LEU A 14 -21.76 19.61 -17.11
CA LEU A 14 -20.86 18.51 -17.46
C LEU A 14 -19.46 18.70 -16.88
N LEU A 15 -18.95 19.93 -16.88
CA LEU A 15 -17.65 20.26 -16.27
C LEU A 15 -17.67 20.05 -14.76
N LEU A 16 -18.73 20.48 -14.08
CA LEU A 16 -18.89 20.25 -12.63
C LEU A 16 -18.99 18.77 -12.28
N VAL A 17 -19.72 17.99 -13.06
CA VAL A 17 -19.82 16.54 -12.87
C VAL A 17 -18.46 15.87 -13.08
N ALA A 18 -17.73 16.25 -14.11
CA ALA A 18 -16.39 15.74 -14.37
C ALA A 18 -15.40 16.10 -13.24
N LEU A 19 -15.47 17.34 -12.73
CA LEU A 19 -14.65 17.79 -11.60
C LEU A 19 -14.98 17.01 -10.31
N ALA A 20 -16.27 16.82 -10.02
CA ALA A 20 -16.72 16.05 -8.86
C ALA A 20 -16.26 14.58 -8.97
N ALA A 21 -16.38 13.96 -10.15
CA ALA A 21 -15.89 12.61 -10.39
C ALA A 21 -14.36 12.51 -10.19
N ALA A 22 -13.61 13.49 -10.69
CA ALA A 22 -12.16 13.54 -10.50
C ALA A 22 -11.78 13.67 -9.01
N LEU A 23 -12.50 14.49 -8.24
CA LEU A 23 -12.30 14.63 -6.80
C LEU A 23 -12.61 13.34 -6.05
N LEU A 24 -13.67 12.61 -6.41
CA LEU A 24 -14.01 11.31 -5.83
C LEU A 24 -12.93 10.27 -6.07
N VAL A 25 -12.37 10.24 -7.28
CA VAL A 25 -11.25 9.34 -7.62
C VAL A 25 -9.98 9.72 -6.85
N GLN A 26 -9.70 11.02 -6.71
CA GLN A 26 -8.50 11.49 -6.00
C GLN A 26 -8.59 11.28 -4.48
N SER A 27 -9.77 11.46 -3.90
CA SER A 27 -10.00 11.25 -2.46
C SER A 27 -9.98 9.78 -2.04
N GLY A 28 -10.01 8.84 -2.99
CA GLY A 28 -10.11 7.41 -2.71
C GLY A 28 -11.50 6.95 -2.23
N LEU A 29 -12.46 7.88 -2.08
CA LEU A 29 -13.80 7.55 -1.61
C LEU A 29 -14.50 6.53 -2.53
N LEU A 30 -14.17 6.54 -3.82
CA LEU A 30 -14.68 5.58 -4.78
C LEU A 30 -14.30 4.14 -4.41
N TYR A 31 -13.11 3.92 -3.85
CA TYR A 31 -12.63 2.59 -3.48
C TYR A 31 -13.23 2.05 -2.17
N THR A 32 -13.86 2.92 -1.36
CA THR A 32 -14.63 2.47 -0.20
C THR A 32 -16.02 1.94 -0.61
N VAL A 33 -16.55 2.45 -1.73
CA VAL A 33 -17.86 2.01 -2.27
C VAL A 33 -17.70 0.84 -3.26
N PHE A 34 -16.61 0.86 -4.03
CA PHE A 34 -16.25 -0.18 -5.00
C PHE A 34 -14.84 -0.68 -4.71
N PRO A 35 -14.64 -1.49 -3.66
CA PRO A 35 -13.33 -2.03 -3.34
C PRO A 35 -12.84 -2.96 -4.46
N PRO A 36 -11.53 -3.09 -4.66
CA PRO A 36 -10.98 -4.09 -5.55
C PRO A 36 -11.39 -5.48 -5.07
N ASP A 37 -11.57 -6.41 -6.02
CA ASP A 37 -11.89 -7.80 -5.72
C ASP A 37 -10.82 -8.39 -4.78
N PRO A 38 -11.20 -8.94 -3.63
CA PRO A 38 -10.26 -9.60 -2.72
C PRO A 38 -9.47 -10.75 -3.37
N ASP A 39 -10.06 -11.45 -4.34
CA ASP A 39 -9.43 -12.52 -5.10
C ASP A 39 -8.56 -12.01 -6.26
N GLY A 40 -8.65 -10.72 -6.59
CA GLY A 40 -7.91 -10.05 -7.66
C GLY A 40 -6.45 -9.69 -7.31
N TYR A 41 -5.96 -10.06 -6.12
CA TYR A 41 -4.58 -9.84 -5.73
C TYR A 41 -3.67 -10.97 -6.21
N GLU A 42 -2.64 -10.62 -6.97
CA GLU A 42 -1.54 -11.55 -7.21
C GLU A 42 -0.85 -11.91 -5.91
N ARG A 43 -0.37 -13.13 -5.78
CA ARG A 43 0.42 -13.59 -4.63
C ARG A 43 1.82 -13.94 -5.08
N VAL A 44 2.79 -13.50 -4.30
CA VAL A 44 4.21 -13.78 -4.53
C VAL A 44 4.89 -14.09 -3.20
N THR A 45 5.99 -14.85 -3.24
CA THR A 45 6.86 -15.06 -2.09
C THR A 45 8.00 -14.06 -2.12
N VAL A 46 8.12 -13.25 -1.08
CA VAL A 46 9.22 -12.32 -0.85
C VAL A 46 10.24 -12.96 0.07
N THR A 47 11.52 -12.75 -0.18
CA THR A 47 12.62 -13.30 0.64
C THR A 47 13.45 -12.19 1.25
N ALA A 48 13.65 -12.25 2.56
CA ALA A 48 14.54 -11.36 3.31
C ALA A 48 15.93 -11.99 3.48
N TYR A 49 16.98 -11.17 3.34
CA TYR A 49 18.38 -11.53 3.52
C TYR A 49 19.07 -10.51 4.41
N ASP A 50 20.02 -10.95 5.22
CA ASP A 50 20.92 -10.04 5.95
C ASP A 50 21.89 -9.31 5.01
N ALA A 51 22.67 -8.39 5.55
CA ALA A 51 23.67 -7.63 4.81
C ALA A 51 24.80 -8.51 4.19
N ASN A 52 24.99 -9.73 4.69
CA ASN A 52 25.97 -10.70 4.20
C ASN A 52 25.39 -11.63 3.12
N GLY A 53 24.08 -11.51 2.82
CA GLY A 53 23.37 -12.35 1.86
C GLY A 53 22.84 -13.67 2.44
N THR A 54 22.84 -13.85 3.76
CA THR A 54 22.21 -14.98 4.42
C THR A 54 20.70 -14.82 4.41
N ARG A 55 19.97 -15.85 3.98
CA ARG A 55 18.51 -15.82 4.00
C ARG A 55 17.99 -15.83 5.44
N LEU A 56 17.22 -14.79 5.78
CA LEU A 56 16.58 -14.63 7.07
C LEU A 56 15.20 -15.31 7.12
N ALA A 57 14.35 -14.99 6.12
CA ALA A 57 12.98 -15.48 6.09
C ALA A 57 12.36 -15.42 4.70
N THR A 58 11.21 -16.06 4.54
CA THR A 58 10.28 -15.88 3.43
C THR A 58 8.90 -15.50 3.96
N VAL A 59 8.14 -14.77 3.15
CA VAL A 59 6.76 -14.39 3.45
C VAL A 59 5.92 -14.40 2.17
N ASP A 60 4.72 -14.97 2.22
CA ASP A 60 3.78 -14.98 1.11
C ASP A 60 2.90 -13.72 1.18
N VAL A 61 2.95 -12.89 0.15
CA VAL A 61 2.30 -11.59 0.16
C VAL A 61 1.31 -11.43 -0.97
N ARG A 62 0.22 -10.72 -0.67
CA ARG A 62 -0.67 -10.15 -1.69
C ARG A 62 -0.01 -8.91 -2.26
N VAL A 63 -0.10 -8.70 -3.58
CA VAL A 63 0.53 -7.56 -4.27
C VAL A 63 -0.47 -6.44 -4.48
N ALA A 64 -0.21 -5.28 -3.87
CA ALA A 64 -0.98 -4.05 -4.06
C ALA A 64 -0.29 -3.14 -5.10
N ASP A 65 -0.48 -3.44 -6.38
CA ASP A 65 0.19 -2.84 -7.54
C ASP A 65 -0.62 -1.72 -8.22
N THR A 66 -1.91 -1.56 -7.87
CA THR A 66 -2.76 -0.48 -8.36
C THR A 66 -3.06 0.55 -7.27
N ARG A 67 -3.52 1.76 -7.68
CA ARG A 67 -3.93 2.79 -6.72
C ARG A 67 -5.07 2.30 -5.81
N ALA A 68 -6.05 1.57 -6.37
CA ALA A 68 -7.17 1.01 -5.61
C ALA A 68 -6.69 0.02 -4.56
N LYS A 69 -5.84 -0.95 -4.95
CA LYS A 69 -5.29 -1.95 -4.02
C LYS A 69 -4.45 -1.31 -2.92
N ARG A 70 -3.61 -0.31 -3.26
CA ARG A 70 -2.82 0.43 -2.26
C ARG A 70 -3.70 1.24 -1.31
N TRP A 71 -4.83 1.77 -1.79
CA TRP A 71 -5.78 2.51 -0.94
C TRP A 71 -6.48 1.60 0.09
N VAL A 72 -6.91 0.42 -0.33
CA VAL A 72 -7.55 -0.56 0.56
C VAL A 72 -6.52 -1.19 1.49
N GLY A 73 -5.39 -1.64 0.94
CA GLY A 73 -4.32 -2.26 1.72
C GLY A 73 -4.82 -3.47 2.52
N LEU A 74 -4.41 -3.54 3.77
CA LEU A 74 -4.86 -4.53 4.76
C LEU A 74 -6.06 -4.06 5.59
N SER A 75 -6.69 -2.91 5.25
CA SER A 75 -7.89 -2.45 5.95
C SER A 75 -8.95 -3.55 5.99
N ASP A 76 -9.62 -3.68 7.13
CA ASP A 76 -10.63 -4.72 7.38
C ASP A 76 -10.09 -6.18 7.38
N THR A 77 -8.76 -6.36 7.41
CA THR A 77 -8.14 -7.68 7.60
C THR A 77 -8.28 -8.06 9.08
N ALA A 78 -9.07 -9.09 9.35
CA ALA A 78 -9.35 -9.54 10.72
C ALA A 78 -8.19 -10.34 11.34
N ASP A 79 -7.44 -11.06 10.51
CA ASP A 79 -6.31 -11.89 10.91
C ASP A 79 -5.23 -11.91 9.83
N LEU A 80 -3.96 -12.03 10.25
CA LEU A 80 -2.80 -12.11 9.37
C LEU A 80 -1.77 -13.03 10.01
N ALA A 81 -1.54 -14.18 9.38
CA ALA A 81 -0.57 -15.16 9.88
C ALA A 81 0.88 -14.67 9.73
N MET A 82 1.80 -15.18 10.56
CA MET A 82 3.23 -14.77 10.56
C MET A 82 3.97 -15.02 9.24
N GLY A 83 3.45 -15.89 8.39
CA GLY A 83 3.97 -16.16 7.05
C GLY A 83 3.27 -15.38 5.94
N GLU A 84 2.36 -14.49 6.27
CA GLU A 84 1.54 -13.72 5.32
C GLU A 84 1.80 -12.23 5.43
N GLY A 85 1.47 -11.50 4.35
CA GLY A 85 1.61 -10.04 4.33
C GLY A 85 1.03 -9.41 3.08
N MET A 86 1.35 -8.12 2.91
CA MET A 86 1.06 -7.38 1.68
C MET A 86 2.28 -6.60 1.23
N LEU A 87 2.54 -6.64 -0.07
CA LEU A 87 3.57 -5.87 -0.73
C LEU A 87 2.93 -4.76 -1.56
N PHE A 88 3.14 -3.52 -1.15
CA PHE A 88 2.72 -2.33 -1.87
C PHE A 88 3.79 -1.96 -2.89
N VAL A 89 3.39 -1.82 -4.14
CA VAL A 89 4.28 -1.47 -5.25
C VAL A 89 3.99 -0.03 -5.67
N HIS A 90 4.99 0.84 -5.60
CA HIS A 90 4.90 2.22 -6.08
C HIS A 90 5.56 2.38 -7.45
N PRO A 91 5.12 3.36 -8.27
CA PRO A 91 5.69 3.59 -9.61
C PRO A 91 7.18 3.91 -9.60
N GLY A 92 7.68 4.43 -8.47
CA GLY A 92 9.09 4.78 -8.29
C GLY A 92 9.44 4.94 -6.81
N GLY A 93 10.72 5.10 -6.53
CA GLY A 93 11.20 5.40 -5.18
C GLY A 93 10.77 6.81 -4.76
N GLY A 94 10.25 6.94 -3.54
CA GLY A 94 9.78 8.20 -2.98
C GLY A 94 9.50 8.10 -1.50
N GLU A 95 9.06 9.20 -0.91
CA GLU A 95 8.56 9.22 0.45
C GLU A 95 7.08 8.85 0.46
N HIS A 96 6.71 7.90 1.29
CA HIS A 96 5.34 7.39 1.42
C HIS A 96 4.93 7.37 2.88
N GLY A 97 3.66 7.67 3.16
CA GLY A 97 3.06 7.61 4.48
C GLY A 97 1.99 6.53 4.55
N TYR A 98 2.03 5.71 5.59
CA TYR A 98 1.09 4.64 5.86
C TYR A 98 0.35 4.90 7.15
N VAL A 99 -0.92 4.53 7.20
CA VAL A 99 -1.80 4.68 8.36
C VAL A 99 -2.48 3.36 8.67
N MET A 100 -2.77 3.11 9.94
CA MET A 100 -3.41 1.89 10.42
C MET A 100 -4.96 1.99 10.39
N ARG A 101 -5.51 2.54 9.29
CA ARG A 101 -6.96 2.75 9.16
C ARG A 101 -7.72 1.43 9.11
N ASN A 102 -8.74 1.27 9.97
CA ASN A 102 -9.58 0.07 10.09
C ASN A 102 -8.76 -1.22 10.30
N MET A 103 -7.59 -1.11 10.93
CA MET A 103 -6.75 -2.27 11.22
C MET A 103 -7.12 -2.89 12.55
N SER A 104 -7.26 -4.21 12.56
CA SER A 104 -7.47 -5.01 13.79
C SER A 104 -6.21 -5.73 14.27
N VAL A 105 -5.17 -5.76 13.44
CA VAL A 105 -3.90 -6.43 13.73
C VAL A 105 -2.75 -5.44 13.70
N PRO A 106 -1.79 -5.51 14.65
CA PRO A 106 -0.59 -4.69 14.63
C PRO A 106 0.39 -5.19 13.56
N LEU A 107 1.16 -4.27 12.94
CA LEU A 107 2.02 -4.56 11.80
C LEU A 107 3.47 -4.11 12.02
N ASP A 108 4.40 -4.80 11.35
CA ASP A 108 5.69 -4.24 10.96
C ASP A 108 5.52 -3.68 9.53
N ILE A 109 5.83 -2.39 9.35
CA ILE A 109 5.78 -1.67 8.08
C ILE A 109 7.24 -1.46 7.63
N VAL A 110 7.67 -2.21 6.62
CA VAL A 110 9.05 -2.25 6.13
C VAL A 110 9.15 -1.51 4.81
N PHE A 111 9.87 -0.40 4.79
CA PHE A 111 10.14 0.38 3.58
C PHE A 111 11.39 -0.15 2.88
N VAL A 112 11.29 -0.37 1.57
CA VAL A 112 12.32 -0.97 0.74
C VAL A 112 12.58 -0.09 -0.48
N ASP A 113 13.82 0.31 -0.72
CA ASP A 113 14.19 1.15 -1.84
C ASP A 113 14.27 0.38 -3.19
N ALA A 114 14.52 1.10 -4.28
CA ALA A 114 14.59 0.51 -5.63
C ALA A 114 15.79 -0.45 -5.82
N SER A 115 16.75 -0.47 -4.90
CA SER A 115 17.85 -1.45 -4.85
C SER A 115 17.56 -2.62 -3.91
N GLU A 116 16.30 -2.81 -3.50
CA GLU A 116 15.84 -3.85 -2.57
C GLU A 116 16.41 -3.70 -1.14
N ARG A 117 16.91 -2.52 -0.76
CA ARG A 117 17.42 -2.28 0.60
C ARG A 117 16.33 -1.77 1.51
N VAL A 118 16.27 -2.34 2.71
CA VAL A 118 15.41 -1.86 3.79
C VAL A 118 15.92 -0.49 4.25
N THR A 119 15.07 0.51 4.17
CA THR A 119 15.39 1.89 4.58
C THR A 119 14.87 2.21 5.97
N THR A 120 13.69 1.69 6.31
CA THR A 120 13.01 1.97 7.58
C THR A 120 12.08 0.82 7.94
N ILE A 121 11.99 0.51 9.23
CA ILE A 121 11.03 -0.43 9.79
C ILE A 121 10.25 0.28 10.89
N HIS A 122 8.91 0.28 10.79
CA HIS A 122 8.04 0.77 11.85
C HIS A 122 7.27 -0.39 12.48
N HIS A 123 7.17 -0.37 13.80
CA HIS A 123 6.36 -1.31 14.57
C HIS A 123 5.02 -0.64 14.92
N ALA A 124 4.05 -0.76 14.01
CA ALA A 124 2.76 -0.11 14.12
C ALA A 124 1.82 -0.87 15.07
N SER A 125 1.17 -0.15 15.95
CA SER A 125 0.11 -0.69 16.84
C SER A 125 -1.26 -0.45 16.22
N VAL A 126 -2.24 -1.26 16.61
CA VAL A 126 -3.65 -0.98 16.33
C VAL A 126 -4.00 0.39 16.92
N PRO A 127 -4.64 1.29 16.13
CA PRO A 127 -4.99 2.62 16.61
C PRO A 127 -5.99 2.55 17.76
N GLU A 128 -5.74 3.32 18.79
CA GLU A 128 -6.68 3.54 19.88
C GLU A 128 -7.39 4.89 19.66
N ASN A 129 -8.72 4.90 19.75
CA ASN A 129 -9.54 6.14 19.75
C ASN A 129 -9.27 7.11 18.58
N GLY A 130 -9.07 6.59 17.35
CA GLY A 130 -8.90 7.44 16.16
C GLY A 130 -7.49 8.03 16.00
N ASP A 131 -6.47 7.38 16.54
CA ASP A 131 -5.07 7.75 16.27
C ASP A 131 -4.75 7.57 14.78
N ASP A 132 -4.66 8.69 14.06
CA ASP A 132 -4.30 8.76 12.63
C ASP A 132 -2.79 8.87 12.43
N ARG A 133 -1.98 8.23 13.28
CA ARG A 133 -0.53 8.26 13.16
C ARG A 133 -0.08 7.81 11.78
N THR A 134 0.75 8.64 11.15
CA THR A 134 1.38 8.32 9.88
C THR A 134 2.77 7.74 10.10
N TYR A 135 3.01 6.58 9.54
CA TYR A 135 4.31 5.91 9.49
C TYR A 135 4.96 6.24 8.15
N ALA A 136 5.91 7.17 8.16
CA ALA A 136 6.56 7.66 6.95
C ALA A 136 7.90 6.99 6.70
N GLY A 137 8.23 6.74 5.44
CA GLY A 137 9.51 6.19 5.03
C GLY A 137 9.74 6.30 3.53
N ARG A 138 10.97 6.08 3.12
CA ARG A 138 11.38 6.17 1.73
C ARG A 138 11.50 4.78 1.11
N GLY A 139 10.79 4.53 0.00
CA GLY A 139 10.83 3.24 -0.68
C GLY A 139 10.24 3.26 -2.08
N LYS A 140 10.49 2.21 -2.85
CA LYS A 140 9.72 1.80 -4.04
C LYS A 140 8.65 0.78 -3.64
N TRP A 141 8.98 -0.03 -2.65
CA TRP A 141 8.08 -1.03 -2.08
C TRP A 141 7.88 -0.79 -0.59
N VAL A 142 6.72 -1.20 -0.09
CA VAL A 142 6.45 -1.27 1.33
C VAL A 142 5.87 -2.65 1.63
N LEU A 143 6.51 -3.37 2.55
CA LEU A 143 6.08 -4.69 2.99
C LEU A 143 5.41 -4.55 4.34
N GLU A 144 4.14 -4.91 4.42
CA GLU A 144 3.39 -5.01 5.68
C GLU A 144 3.24 -6.48 6.08
N VAL A 145 3.68 -6.79 7.29
CA VAL A 145 3.65 -8.13 7.90
C VAL A 145 3.19 -8.03 9.35
N PRO A 146 2.79 -9.14 10.01
CA PRO A 146 2.42 -9.11 11.42
C PRO A 146 3.53 -8.55 12.29
N ARG A 147 3.17 -7.70 13.25
CA ARG A 147 4.12 -7.07 14.17
C ARG A 147 5.00 -8.12 14.87
N GLY A 148 6.28 -7.80 14.93
CA GLY A 148 7.32 -8.66 15.49
C GLY A 148 7.89 -9.66 14.49
N TRP A 149 7.43 -9.65 13.22
CA TRP A 149 8.03 -10.47 12.17
C TRP A 149 9.49 -10.06 11.92
N ALA A 150 9.77 -8.75 11.79
CA ALA A 150 11.12 -8.24 11.59
C ALA A 150 12.06 -8.66 12.74
N ASN A 151 11.64 -8.46 14.00
CA ASN A 151 12.43 -8.85 15.15
C ASN A 151 12.71 -10.36 15.22
N ARG A 152 11.70 -11.20 14.90
CA ARG A 152 11.87 -12.66 14.93
C ARG A 152 12.77 -13.19 13.83
N THR A 153 12.80 -12.53 12.69
CA THR A 153 13.61 -12.94 11.55
C THR A 153 15.00 -12.31 11.57
N GLY A 154 15.21 -11.29 12.42
CA GLY A 154 16.46 -10.53 12.48
C GLY A 154 16.62 -9.57 11.31
N LEU A 155 15.50 -9.12 10.69
CA LEU A 155 15.53 -8.14 9.61
C LEU A 155 15.74 -6.73 10.18
N ASP A 156 16.78 -6.05 9.71
CA ASP A 156 17.14 -4.70 10.11
C ASP A 156 17.25 -3.74 8.90
N ALA A 157 17.30 -2.43 9.19
CA ALA A 157 17.60 -1.42 8.17
C ALA A 157 18.98 -1.66 7.55
N GLY A 158 19.07 -1.60 6.22
CA GLY A 158 20.26 -1.94 5.45
C GLY A 158 20.27 -3.37 4.91
N ASP A 159 19.44 -4.25 5.44
CA ASP A 159 19.22 -5.59 4.92
C ASP A 159 18.50 -5.58 3.56
N ARG A 160 18.35 -6.74 2.95
CA ARG A 160 17.75 -6.85 1.62
C ARG A 160 16.44 -7.62 1.66
N VAL A 161 15.43 -7.07 0.98
CA VAL A 161 14.16 -7.73 0.70
C VAL A 161 14.05 -7.94 -0.80
N ALA A 162 14.27 -9.17 -1.25
CA ALA A 162 14.20 -9.53 -2.67
C ALA A 162 12.76 -9.57 -3.16
N VAL A 163 12.43 -8.70 -4.12
CA VAL A 163 11.10 -8.58 -4.71
C VAL A 163 11.08 -9.35 -6.04
N PRO A 164 10.18 -10.33 -6.21
CA PRO A 164 10.07 -11.08 -7.46
C PRO A 164 9.72 -10.18 -8.65
N PRO A 165 10.20 -10.49 -9.89
CA PRO A 165 9.89 -9.71 -11.08
C PRO A 165 8.40 -9.49 -11.34
N ALA A 166 7.55 -10.45 -10.96
CA ALA A 166 6.10 -10.35 -11.06
C ALA A 166 5.50 -9.19 -10.25
N ALA A 167 6.18 -8.77 -9.17
CA ALA A 167 5.75 -7.68 -8.29
C ALA A 167 6.65 -6.44 -8.43
N ASN A 168 7.37 -6.28 -9.52
CA ASN A 168 8.34 -5.20 -9.67
C ASN A 168 7.73 -3.88 -10.10
N ASP A 169 6.62 -3.89 -10.82
CA ASP A 169 6.02 -2.68 -11.39
C ASP A 169 4.52 -2.55 -11.07
N THR A 170 4.05 -1.29 -11.06
CA THR A 170 2.63 -0.99 -10.90
C THR A 170 1.85 -1.37 -12.15
N ARG A 171 0.65 -1.90 -11.94
CA ARG A 171 -0.36 -2.02 -12.99
C ARG A 171 -1.28 -0.80 -12.92
N GLY A 172 -1.43 -0.11 -14.05
CA GLY A 172 -2.11 1.18 -14.17
C GLY A 172 -3.57 1.17 -13.79
#